data_f9a899bd0440fa829d465d2f3a9cbdb8
#
_entry.id   f9a899bd0440fa829d465d2f3a9cbdb8
#
_cell.length_a   1.000
_cell.length_b   1.000
_cell.length_c   1.000
_cell.angle_alpha   90.00
_cell.angle_beta   90.00
_cell.angle_gamma   90.00
#
_symmetry.space_group_name_H-M   'P 1'
#
loop_
_entity.id
_entity.type
_entity.pdbx_description
1 polymer ?
#
loop_
_entity_poly.entity_id
_entity_poly.type
_entity_poly.pdbx_seq_one_letter_code
_entity_poly.pdbx_strand_id
1 'polypeptide(L)'
;MARKRREYELRIDAYTPDTIPMVRLAEYMADLATLLGEHKSVHFLRLMKGSTRLVHVVEYEAEPKVRERIQQVRNQDGPIEALRAARNIDRRLAEDNASGVLVDPTAAKIIEFPGRKRFAQPKYGPFNQLGTIDGIPIRVGGEADPVPVHLEEPGQEPHICHASRAIAQEIATHIFSSMIRAEGVGRWHRDGDGKWIRDRFTIHNFKKLKDVPLNEALIRLRAIPSKLHELADPLAELRNLRHGNGRV
;
A
#
# COMPACT_ATOMS: atom_id res chain seq x y z
N MET A 1 -24.48 -23.92 31.25
CA MET A 1 -24.74 -22.56 30.74
C MET A 1 -24.22 -22.45 29.33
N ALA A 2 -25.08 -22.21 28.33
CA ALA A 2 -24.62 -22.01 26.96
C ALA A 2 -23.76 -20.77 26.91
N ARG A 3 -22.47 -20.91 26.54
CA ARG A 3 -21.55 -19.77 26.31
C ARG A 3 -22.20 -18.88 25.23
N LYS A 4 -22.51 -17.63 25.58
CA LYS A 4 -23.11 -16.66 24.67
C LYS A 4 -22.13 -16.44 23.51
N ARG A 5 -22.46 -16.99 22.34
CA ARG A 5 -21.64 -16.87 21.12
C ARG A 5 -21.58 -15.41 20.72
N ARG A 6 -20.40 -14.91 20.40
CA ARG A 6 -20.16 -13.53 19.95
C ARG A 6 -20.34 -13.50 18.43
N GLU A 7 -21.51 -13.07 17.98
CA GLU A 7 -21.85 -12.99 16.56
C GLU A 7 -21.46 -11.62 16.02
N TYR A 8 -20.63 -11.61 15.00
CA TYR A 8 -20.30 -10.44 14.17
C TYR A 8 -21.01 -10.60 12.83
N GLU A 9 -21.27 -9.50 12.15
CA GLU A 9 -22.07 -9.52 10.93
C GLU A 9 -21.50 -8.53 9.91
N LEU A 10 -21.12 -9.03 8.72
CA LEU A 10 -20.89 -8.18 7.56
C LEU A 10 -22.21 -8.05 6.80
N ARG A 11 -22.78 -6.84 6.78
CA ARG A 11 -23.99 -6.50 6.04
C ARG A 11 -23.63 -5.86 4.72
N ILE A 12 -24.19 -6.37 3.63
CA ILE A 12 -24.01 -5.88 2.27
C ILE A 12 -25.38 -5.50 1.73
N ASP A 13 -25.55 -4.29 1.22
CA ASP A 13 -26.83 -3.77 0.75
C ASP A 13 -27.16 -4.15 -0.71
N ALA A 14 -26.40 -5.08 -1.29
CA ALA A 14 -26.69 -5.73 -2.57
C ALA A 14 -26.85 -7.24 -2.38
N TYR A 15 -27.48 -7.85 -3.35
CA TYR A 15 -27.80 -9.28 -3.36
C TYR A 15 -28.71 -9.75 -2.22
N THR A 16 -29.18 -10.95 -2.38
CA THR A 16 -29.81 -11.77 -1.35
C THR A 16 -29.06 -13.09 -1.27
N PRO A 17 -29.28 -13.94 -0.26
CA PRO A 17 -28.69 -15.28 -0.21
C PRO A 17 -28.95 -16.11 -1.46
N ASP A 18 -30.07 -15.87 -2.14
CA ASP A 18 -30.47 -16.61 -3.33
C ASP A 18 -29.89 -16.06 -4.63
N THR A 19 -29.37 -14.82 -4.62
CA THR A 19 -28.88 -14.12 -5.84
C THR A 19 -27.38 -13.83 -5.83
N ILE A 20 -26.70 -13.96 -4.69
CA ILE A 20 -25.26 -13.73 -4.62
C ILE A 20 -24.51 -14.83 -5.36
N PRO A 21 -23.66 -14.54 -6.36
CA PRO A 21 -22.83 -15.55 -6.99
C PRO A 21 -21.92 -16.23 -5.97
N MET A 22 -21.82 -17.58 -6.05
CA MET A 22 -21.01 -18.35 -5.08
C MET A 22 -19.55 -17.90 -5.05
N VAL A 23 -18.97 -17.56 -6.20
CA VAL A 23 -17.60 -17.05 -6.27
C VAL A 23 -17.47 -15.71 -5.53
N ARG A 24 -18.43 -14.80 -5.68
CA ARG A 24 -18.44 -13.50 -5.02
C ARG A 24 -18.58 -13.64 -3.50
N LEU A 25 -19.45 -14.56 -3.06
CA LEU A 25 -19.58 -14.90 -1.65
C LEU A 25 -18.25 -15.43 -1.07
N ALA A 26 -17.59 -16.34 -1.78
CA ALA A 26 -16.30 -16.89 -1.36
C ALA A 26 -15.23 -15.80 -1.25
N GLU A 27 -15.20 -14.86 -2.18
CA GLU A 27 -14.27 -13.71 -2.15
C GLU A 27 -14.52 -12.81 -0.93
N TYR A 28 -15.77 -12.46 -0.62
CA TYR A 28 -16.10 -11.71 0.60
C TYR A 28 -15.69 -12.46 1.87
N MET A 29 -15.93 -13.77 1.92
CA MET A 29 -15.58 -14.59 3.07
C MET A 29 -14.06 -14.67 3.26
N ALA A 30 -13.28 -14.82 2.20
CA ALA A 30 -11.82 -14.87 2.25
C ALA A 30 -11.22 -13.55 2.76
N ASP A 31 -11.68 -12.43 2.22
CA ASP A 31 -11.22 -11.11 2.68
C ASP A 31 -11.68 -10.84 4.12
N LEU A 32 -12.90 -11.22 4.50
CA LEU A 32 -13.40 -11.07 5.87
C LEU A 32 -12.59 -11.91 6.87
N ALA A 33 -12.26 -13.15 6.53
CA ALA A 33 -11.41 -14.01 7.36
C ALA A 33 -10.01 -13.41 7.57
N THR A 34 -9.43 -12.84 6.50
CA THR A 34 -8.13 -12.15 6.58
C THR A 34 -8.20 -10.89 7.42
N LEU A 35 -9.28 -10.09 7.32
CA LEU A 35 -9.49 -8.89 8.11
C LEU A 35 -9.59 -9.23 9.60
N LEU A 36 -10.37 -10.24 9.95
CA LEU A 36 -10.61 -10.62 11.35
C LEU A 36 -9.40 -11.32 11.97
N GLY A 37 -8.60 -12.05 11.18
CA GLY A 37 -7.52 -12.90 11.71
C GLY A 37 -8.05 -14.08 12.52
N GLU A 38 -7.22 -14.63 13.42
CA GLU A 38 -7.58 -15.76 14.32
C GLU A 38 -8.33 -16.90 13.56
N HIS A 39 -7.78 -17.31 12.40
CA HIS A 39 -8.43 -18.18 11.41
C HIS A 39 -9.00 -19.50 11.96
N LYS A 40 -8.47 -19.99 13.10
CA LYS A 40 -8.94 -21.23 13.74
C LYS A 40 -10.11 -21.00 14.69
N SER A 41 -10.36 -19.76 15.07
CA SER A 41 -11.34 -19.36 16.10
C SER A 41 -12.45 -18.46 15.58
N VAL A 42 -12.45 -18.18 14.27
CA VAL A 42 -13.49 -17.45 13.57
C VAL A 42 -14.22 -18.41 12.62
N HIS A 43 -15.51 -18.60 12.82
CA HIS A 43 -16.29 -19.57 12.09
C HIS A 43 -17.48 -18.93 11.38
N PHE A 44 -17.71 -19.31 10.13
CA PHE A 44 -18.94 -18.93 9.43
C PHE A 44 -20.13 -19.62 10.10
N LEU A 45 -21.20 -18.87 10.35
CA LEU A 45 -22.39 -19.42 10.98
C LEU A 45 -23.56 -19.57 9.98
N ARG A 46 -23.94 -18.50 9.31
CA ARG A 46 -25.09 -18.48 8.38
C ARG A 46 -25.11 -17.25 7.50
N LEU A 47 -25.86 -17.36 6.44
CA LEU A 47 -26.28 -16.24 5.59
C LEU A 47 -27.74 -15.93 5.89
N MET A 48 -28.06 -14.66 6.18
CA MET A 48 -29.43 -14.26 6.53
C MET A 48 -30.16 -13.62 5.36
N LYS A 49 -31.48 -13.81 5.29
CA LYS A 49 -32.36 -13.20 4.29
C LYS A 49 -32.53 -11.69 4.52
N GLY A 50 -32.86 -10.98 3.45
CA GLY A 50 -32.97 -9.52 3.40
C GLY A 50 -31.86 -8.96 2.53
N SER A 51 -31.02 -8.09 3.06
CA SER A 51 -29.69 -7.80 2.48
C SER A 51 -28.76 -8.97 2.78
N THR A 52 -27.70 -9.18 1.98
CA THR A 52 -26.74 -10.25 2.25
C THR A 52 -26.01 -9.95 3.58
N ARG A 53 -26.27 -10.79 4.59
CA ARG A 53 -25.65 -10.68 5.91
C ARG A 53 -24.84 -11.94 6.20
N LEU A 54 -23.51 -11.79 6.19
CA LEU A 54 -22.60 -12.86 6.54
C LEU A 54 -22.41 -12.85 8.05
N VAL A 55 -23.06 -13.79 8.74
CA VAL A 55 -22.93 -13.93 10.20
C VAL A 55 -21.82 -14.92 10.51
N HIS A 56 -20.90 -14.52 11.34
CA HIS A 56 -19.78 -15.33 11.81
C HIS A 56 -19.66 -15.24 13.33
N VAL A 57 -19.07 -16.27 13.91
CA VAL A 57 -18.90 -16.43 15.35
C VAL A 57 -17.43 -16.41 15.67
N VAL A 58 -17.06 -15.65 16.69
CA VAL A 58 -15.73 -15.62 17.27
C VAL A 58 -15.77 -16.37 18.61
N GLU A 59 -14.79 -17.26 18.80
CA GLU A 59 -14.64 -17.97 20.07
C GLU A 59 -14.28 -16.97 21.18
N TYR A 60 -14.74 -17.26 22.38
CA TYR A 60 -14.61 -16.35 23.52
C TYR A 60 -13.15 -15.94 23.82
N GLU A 61 -12.22 -16.88 23.68
CA GLU A 61 -10.80 -16.64 23.95
C GLU A 61 -10.10 -15.80 22.88
N ALA A 62 -10.60 -15.84 21.65
CA ALA A 62 -10.07 -15.07 20.52
C ALA A 62 -10.71 -13.67 20.40
N GLU A 63 -11.86 -13.45 21.03
CA GLU A 63 -12.63 -12.23 20.87
C GLU A 63 -11.86 -10.94 21.19
N PRO A 64 -11.04 -10.84 22.26
CA PRO A 64 -10.26 -9.64 22.53
C PRO A 64 -9.29 -9.29 21.40
N LYS A 65 -8.61 -10.28 20.84
CA LYS A 65 -7.64 -10.09 19.73
C LYS A 65 -8.34 -9.67 18.44
N VAL A 66 -9.48 -10.29 18.13
CA VAL A 66 -10.29 -9.93 16.94
C VAL A 66 -10.79 -8.49 17.08
N ARG A 67 -11.28 -8.10 18.26
CA ARG A 67 -11.74 -6.74 18.53
C ARG A 67 -10.61 -5.72 18.40
N GLU A 68 -9.46 -5.99 18.98
CA GLU A 68 -8.28 -5.12 18.88
C GLU A 68 -7.87 -4.94 17.40
N ARG A 69 -7.78 -6.04 16.65
CA ARG A 69 -7.43 -6.03 15.24
C ARG A 69 -8.43 -5.20 14.41
N ILE A 70 -9.73 -5.35 14.66
CA ILE A 70 -10.76 -4.54 14.02
C ILE A 70 -10.57 -3.04 14.34
N GLN A 71 -10.27 -2.68 15.58
CA GLN A 71 -10.01 -1.30 15.97
C GLN A 71 -8.77 -0.72 15.29
N GLN A 72 -7.69 -1.50 15.20
CA GLN A 72 -6.49 -1.12 14.46
C GLN A 72 -6.80 -0.88 12.97
N VAL A 73 -7.57 -1.75 12.34
CA VAL A 73 -8.02 -1.57 10.93
C VAL A 73 -8.86 -0.31 10.79
N ARG A 74 -9.78 -0.05 11.71
CA ARG A 74 -10.60 1.16 11.72
C ARG A 74 -9.74 2.43 11.80
N ASN A 75 -8.68 2.40 12.60
CA ASN A 75 -7.76 3.51 12.79
C ASN A 75 -6.67 3.60 11.71
N GLN A 76 -6.70 2.71 10.70
CA GLN A 76 -5.69 2.61 9.63
C GLN A 76 -4.27 2.26 10.14
N ASP A 77 -4.16 1.65 11.30
CA ASP A 77 -2.92 1.27 11.99
C ASP A 77 -2.84 -0.26 12.22
N GLY A 78 -3.55 -1.02 11.42
CA GLY A 78 -3.59 -2.48 11.51
C GLY A 78 -2.52 -3.17 10.68
N PRO A 79 -2.38 -4.52 10.83
CA PRO A 79 -1.53 -5.32 9.99
C PRO A 79 -1.83 -5.10 8.50
N ILE A 80 -0.78 -5.09 7.66
CA ILE A 80 -0.88 -4.75 6.23
C ILE A 80 -1.90 -5.65 5.51
N GLU A 81 -1.92 -6.95 5.84
CA GLU A 81 -2.87 -7.90 5.25
C GLU A 81 -4.32 -7.59 5.65
N ALA A 82 -4.58 -7.16 6.89
CA ALA A 82 -5.92 -6.78 7.33
C ALA A 82 -6.41 -5.49 6.67
N LEU A 83 -5.53 -4.48 6.55
CA LEU A 83 -5.81 -3.24 5.83
C LEU A 83 -6.05 -3.50 4.34
N ARG A 84 -5.30 -4.43 3.74
CA ARG A 84 -5.52 -4.86 2.34
C ARG A 84 -6.86 -5.55 2.18
N ALA A 85 -7.22 -6.46 3.10
CA ALA A 85 -8.49 -7.16 3.09
C ALA A 85 -9.68 -6.19 3.22
N ALA A 86 -9.60 -5.20 4.11
CA ALA A 86 -10.61 -4.16 4.23
C ALA A 86 -10.79 -3.37 2.92
N ARG A 87 -9.69 -2.98 2.27
CA ARG A 87 -9.75 -2.32 0.95
C ARG A 87 -10.31 -3.21 -0.14
N ASN A 88 -10.02 -4.51 -0.12
CA ASN A 88 -10.59 -5.46 -1.07
C ASN A 88 -12.10 -5.56 -0.91
N ILE A 89 -12.61 -5.68 0.34
CA ILE A 89 -14.05 -5.69 0.62
C ILE A 89 -14.70 -4.43 0.05
N ASP A 90 -14.14 -3.25 0.35
CA ASP A 90 -14.68 -1.98 -0.13
C ASP A 90 -14.69 -1.86 -1.66
N ARG A 91 -13.62 -2.32 -2.32
CA ARG A 91 -13.54 -2.36 -3.78
C ARG A 91 -14.58 -3.29 -4.39
N ARG A 92 -14.76 -4.52 -3.84
CA ARG A 92 -15.78 -5.47 -4.33
C ARG A 92 -17.17 -4.90 -4.16
N LEU A 93 -17.45 -4.23 -3.04
CA LEU A 93 -18.72 -3.53 -2.84
C LEU A 93 -18.96 -2.44 -3.90
N ALA A 94 -17.93 -1.69 -4.27
CA ALA A 94 -18.04 -0.71 -5.34
C ALA A 94 -18.33 -1.37 -6.71
N GLU A 95 -17.65 -2.49 -7.02
CA GLU A 95 -17.89 -3.29 -8.23
C GLU A 95 -19.32 -3.84 -8.28
N ASP A 96 -19.85 -4.25 -7.14
CA ASP A 96 -21.20 -4.77 -6.99
C ASP A 96 -22.27 -3.67 -6.86
N ASN A 97 -21.90 -2.42 -7.03
CA ASN A 97 -22.75 -1.24 -6.79
C ASN A 97 -23.43 -1.28 -5.41
N ALA A 98 -22.69 -1.67 -4.41
CA ALA A 98 -23.12 -1.87 -3.04
C ALA A 98 -22.37 -1.00 -2.04
N SER A 99 -22.87 -0.93 -0.83
CA SER A 99 -22.15 -0.50 0.37
C SER A 99 -22.29 -1.55 1.47
N GLY A 100 -21.39 -1.53 2.44
CA GLY A 100 -21.40 -2.53 3.51
C GLY A 100 -21.02 -1.96 4.87
N VAL A 101 -21.33 -2.75 5.91
CA VAL A 101 -20.94 -2.40 7.28
C VAL A 101 -20.62 -3.67 8.07
N LEU A 102 -19.52 -3.64 8.81
CA LEU A 102 -19.20 -4.65 9.81
C LEU A 102 -19.83 -4.23 11.15
N VAL A 103 -20.58 -5.13 11.74
CA VAL A 103 -21.37 -4.92 12.96
C VAL A 103 -20.87 -5.88 14.04
N ASP A 104 -20.78 -5.40 15.26
CA ASP A 104 -20.38 -6.19 16.42
C ASP A 104 -21.58 -6.93 17.07
N PRO A 105 -21.32 -7.79 18.10
CA PRO A 105 -22.36 -8.49 18.81
C PRO A 105 -23.41 -7.62 19.54
N THR A 106 -23.14 -6.32 19.68
CA THR A 106 -24.07 -5.33 20.27
C THR A 106 -24.88 -4.58 19.21
N ALA A 107 -24.74 -4.95 17.93
CA ALA A 107 -25.27 -4.27 16.77
C ALA A 107 -24.69 -2.88 16.49
N ALA A 108 -23.55 -2.53 17.12
CA ALA A 108 -22.83 -1.31 16.81
C ALA A 108 -22.04 -1.47 15.50
N LYS A 109 -22.07 -0.41 14.68
CA LYS A 109 -21.27 -0.34 13.46
C LYS A 109 -19.81 -0.12 13.83
N ILE A 110 -18.93 -1.00 13.38
CA ILE A 110 -17.51 -0.94 13.69
C ILE A 110 -16.71 -0.39 12.52
N ILE A 111 -16.94 -0.93 11.32
CA ILE A 111 -16.28 -0.48 10.09
C ILE A 111 -17.36 -0.23 9.04
N GLU A 112 -17.38 0.96 8.47
CA GLU A 112 -18.22 1.27 7.31
C GLU A 112 -17.38 1.15 6.04
N PHE A 113 -17.93 0.42 5.07
CA PHE A 113 -17.36 0.26 3.73
C PHE A 113 -18.20 1.08 2.76
N PRO A 114 -17.72 2.23 2.30
CA PRO A 114 -18.49 3.11 1.42
C PRO A 114 -18.88 2.48 0.09
N GLY A 115 -18.05 1.57 -0.46
CA GLY A 115 -18.33 0.87 -1.71
C GLY A 115 -18.74 1.82 -2.83
N ARG A 116 -20.01 1.71 -3.33
CA ARG A 116 -20.54 2.60 -4.39
C ARG A 116 -20.52 4.08 -4.04
N LYS A 117 -20.52 4.44 -2.75
CA LYS A 117 -20.45 5.84 -2.30
C LYS A 117 -19.02 6.37 -2.25
N ARG A 118 -18.05 5.52 -2.57
CA ARG A 118 -16.65 5.92 -2.62
C ARG A 118 -16.48 7.02 -3.64
N PHE A 119 -15.91 8.14 -3.23
CA PHE A 119 -15.46 9.15 -4.18
C PHE A 119 -14.35 8.54 -5.01
N ALA A 120 -14.64 8.20 -6.26
CA ALA A 120 -13.62 7.72 -7.19
C ALA A 120 -12.55 8.81 -7.29
N GLN A 121 -11.34 8.49 -6.86
CA GLN A 121 -10.21 9.39 -7.07
C GLN A 121 -10.03 9.57 -8.59
N PRO A 122 -9.84 10.81 -9.06
CA PRO A 122 -9.66 11.02 -10.49
C PRO A 122 -8.45 10.23 -10.97
N LYS A 123 -8.64 9.44 -12.01
CA LYS A 123 -7.55 8.77 -12.71
C LYS A 123 -6.74 9.81 -13.46
N TYR A 124 -5.44 9.81 -13.29
CA TYR A 124 -4.52 10.69 -13.99
C TYR A 124 -3.52 9.91 -14.81
N GLY A 125 -3.19 10.44 -15.95
CA GLY A 125 -2.12 9.93 -16.78
C GLY A 125 -2.58 9.06 -17.93
N PRO A 126 -1.63 8.41 -18.58
CA PRO A 126 -0.21 8.36 -18.21
C PRO A 126 0.54 9.67 -18.51
N PHE A 127 1.50 10.02 -17.68
CA PHE A 127 2.43 11.13 -17.93
C PHE A 127 3.87 10.69 -17.65
N ASN A 128 4.81 11.42 -18.24
CA ASN A 128 6.24 11.17 -18.09
C ASN A 128 6.85 12.15 -17.09
N GLN A 129 7.69 11.66 -16.20
CA GLN A 129 8.38 12.46 -15.20
C GLN A 129 9.86 12.05 -15.11
N LEU A 130 10.74 13.03 -15.11
CA LEU A 130 12.15 12.83 -14.80
C LEU A 130 12.31 12.37 -13.34
N GLY A 131 13.20 11.44 -13.12
CA GLY A 131 13.45 10.91 -11.79
C GLY A 131 14.72 10.06 -11.72
N THR A 132 14.98 9.55 -10.53
CA THR A 132 16.13 8.68 -10.26
C THR A 132 15.68 7.42 -9.54
N ILE A 133 16.41 6.32 -9.75
CA ILE A 133 16.29 5.06 -9.03
C ILE A 133 17.68 4.64 -8.60
N ASP A 134 17.84 4.41 -7.31
CA ASP A 134 19.06 3.89 -6.74
C ASP A 134 18.93 2.37 -6.56
N GLY A 135 20.00 1.63 -6.83
CA GLY A 135 20.00 0.19 -6.62
C GLY A 135 21.26 -0.48 -7.15
N ILE A 136 21.47 -1.72 -6.74
CA ILE A 136 22.53 -2.59 -7.26
C ILE A 136 21.96 -3.32 -8.47
N PRO A 137 22.61 -3.27 -9.64
CA PRO A 137 22.20 -4.08 -10.78
C PRO A 137 22.32 -5.57 -10.46
N ILE A 138 21.22 -6.31 -10.54
CA ILE A 138 21.19 -7.77 -10.31
C ILE A 138 20.93 -8.55 -11.58
N ARG A 139 20.39 -7.89 -12.61
CA ARG A 139 20.14 -8.50 -13.91
C ARG A 139 20.16 -7.43 -14.99
N VAL A 140 20.90 -7.68 -16.04
CA VAL A 140 20.95 -6.87 -17.26
C VAL A 140 20.94 -7.79 -18.45
N GLY A 141 20.04 -7.59 -19.41
CA GLY A 141 20.05 -8.35 -20.64
C GLY A 141 18.67 -8.87 -21.06
N GLY A 142 18.67 -9.46 -22.25
CA GLY A 142 17.52 -9.96 -22.97
C GLY A 142 17.61 -9.60 -24.46
N GLU A 143 16.73 -10.17 -25.27
CA GLU A 143 16.62 -9.86 -26.70
C GLU A 143 15.92 -8.53 -26.98
N ALA A 144 15.16 -8.04 -25.98
CA ALA A 144 14.35 -6.82 -26.11
C ALA A 144 15.20 -5.56 -26.30
N ASP A 145 14.66 -4.61 -27.06
CA ASP A 145 15.14 -3.24 -27.16
C ASP A 145 13.96 -2.30 -26.84
N PRO A 146 14.06 -1.48 -25.80
CA PRO A 146 15.17 -1.30 -24.86
C PRO A 146 15.39 -2.50 -23.92
N VAL A 147 16.64 -2.68 -23.50
CA VAL A 147 17.12 -3.80 -22.67
C VAL A 147 16.59 -3.68 -21.25
N PRO A 148 16.01 -4.74 -20.65
CA PRO A 148 15.59 -4.73 -19.24
C PRO A 148 16.80 -4.73 -18.29
N VAL A 149 16.71 -3.91 -17.26
CA VAL A 149 17.69 -3.75 -16.18
C VAL A 149 16.96 -3.86 -14.84
N HIS A 150 17.36 -4.80 -13.99
CA HIS A 150 16.80 -4.95 -12.66
C HIS A 150 17.76 -4.35 -11.64
N LEU A 151 17.25 -3.40 -10.88
CA LEU A 151 17.97 -2.72 -9.78
C LEU A 151 17.37 -3.14 -8.46
N GLU A 152 18.18 -3.68 -7.56
CA GLU A 152 17.77 -4.09 -6.22
C GLU A 152 18.16 -3.03 -5.19
N GLU A 153 17.17 -2.60 -4.41
CA GLU A 153 17.37 -1.80 -3.22
C GLU A 153 17.17 -2.69 -1.97
N PRO A 154 18.04 -2.62 -0.97
CA PRO A 154 17.93 -3.46 0.22
C PRO A 154 16.55 -3.38 0.89
N GLY A 155 15.87 -4.52 1.06
CA GLY A 155 14.56 -4.62 1.70
C GLY A 155 13.36 -4.26 0.83
N GLN A 156 13.54 -4.04 -0.47
CA GLN A 156 12.47 -3.77 -1.42
C GLN A 156 12.45 -4.80 -2.57
N GLU A 157 11.32 -4.87 -3.28
CA GLU A 157 11.25 -5.63 -4.53
C GLU A 157 12.11 -4.97 -5.61
N PRO A 158 12.80 -5.75 -6.46
CA PRO A 158 13.65 -5.20 -7.51
C PRO A 158 12.88 -4.29 -8.47
N HIS A 159 13.48 -3.15 -8.78
CA HIS A 159 12.94 -2.22 -9.78
C HIS A 159 13.28 -2.69 -11.19
N ILE A 160 12.26 -2.95 -11.99
CA ILE A 160 12.41 -3.25 -13.41
C ILE A 160 12.48 -1.94 -14.19
N CYS A 161 13.65 -1.68 -14.76
CA CYS A 161 13.95 -0.52 -15.59
C CYS A 161 14.30 -0.97 -17.03
N HIS A 162 14.41 -0.02 -17.94
CA HIS A 162 14.80 -0.28 -19.32
C HIS A 162 15.88 0.72 -19.74
N ALA A 163 16.85 0.29 -20.51
CA ALA A 163 17.95 1.13 -21.01
C ALA A 163 18.24 0.83 -22.47
N SER A 164 18.86 1.78 -23.18
CA SER A 164 19.45 1.48 -24.47
C SER A 164 20.55 0.41 -24.33
N ARG A 165 20.85 -0.31 -25.39
CA ARG A 165 21.87 -1.36 -25.37
C ARG A 165 23.24 -0.85 -24.92
N ALA A 166 23.61 0.36 -25.32
CA ALA A 166 24.87 0.98 -24.91
C ALA A 166 24.92 1.21 -23.37
N ILE A 167 23.89 1.84 -22.81
CA ILE A 167 23.81 2.08 -21.37
C ILE A 167 23.71 0.76 -20.59
N ALA A 168 22.97 -0.23 -21.11
CA ALA A 168 22.86 -1.54 -20.49
C ALA A 168 24.21 -2.27 -20.41
N GLN A 169 25.06 -2.17 -21.46
CA GLN A 169 26.41 -2.73 -21.46
C GLN A 169 27.31 -2.08 -20.38
N GLU A 170 27.22 -0.77 -20.21
CA GLU A 170 27.97 -0.08 -19.17
C GLU A 170 27.45 -0.47 -17.76
N ILE A 171 26.13 -0.52 -17.56
CA ILE A 171 25.54 -0.96 -16.28
C ILE A 171 25.93 -2.41 -15.95
N ALA A 172 26.05 -3.27 -16.95
CA ALA A 172 26.41 -4.68 -16.76
C ALA A 172 27.77 -4.86 -16.07
N THR A 173 28.69 -3.91 -16.21
CA THR A 173 29.99 -3.93 -15.51
C THR A 173 29.86 -3.74 -13.98
N HIS A 174 28.69 -3.31 -13.51
CA HIS A 174 28.39 -3.05 -12.11
C HIS A 174 27.48 -4.12 -11.47
N ILE A 175 27.15 -5.20 -12.17
CA ILE A 175 26.31 -6.28 -11.64
C ILE A 175 26.91 -6.82 -10.33
N PHE A 176 26.06 -6.90 -9.28
CA PHE A 176 26.39 -7.38 -7.94
C PHE A 176 27.56 -6.68 -7.24
N SER A 177 28.06 -5.58 -7.81
CA SER A 177 29.31 -4.96 -7.32
C SER A 177 29.15 -3.57 -6.74
N SER A 178 28.24 -2.78 -7.28
CA SER A 178 28.14 -1.36 -6.92
C SER A 178 26.73 -0.85 -7.00
N MET A 179 26.35 -0.04 -6.01
CA MET A 179 25.12 0.74 -6.10
C MET A 179 25.27 1.84 -7.14
N ILE A 180 24.28 1.95 -8.01
CA ILE A 180 24.20 3.00 -9.02
C ILE A 180 22.96 3.85 -8.79
N ARG A 181 23.03 5.11 -9.21
CA ARG A 181 21.87 5.98 -9.38
C ARG A 181 21.57 6.07 -10.86
N ALA A 182 20.48 5.44 -11.26
CA ALA A 182 19.95 5.51 -12.60
C ALA A 182 19.08 6.78 -12.74
N GLU A 183 19.39 7.61 -13.72
CA GLU A 183 18.67 8.84 -14.05
C GLU A 183 17.87 8.60 -15.33
N GLY A 184 16.59 8.98 -15.34
CA GLY A 184 15.76 8.65 -16.49
C GLY A 184 14.35 9.23 -16.40
N VAL A 185 13.45 8.65 -17.21
CA VAL A 185 12.05 9.03 -17.29
C VAL A 185 11.18 7.88 -16.82
N GLY A 186 10.38 8.13 -15.78
CA GLY A 186 9.31 7.28 -15.32
C GLY A 186 8.00 7.62 -16.02
N ARG A 187 7.30 6.61 -16.55
CA ARG A 187 5.92 6.74 -16.99
C ARG A 187 5.00 6.33 -15.85
N TRP A 188 4.14 7.25 -15.44
CA TRP A 188 3.29 7.10 -14.26
C TRP A 188 1.83 7.27 -14.63
N HIS A 189 0.97 6.55 -13.93
CA HIS A 189 -0.45 6.84 -13.89
C HIS A 189 -0.97 6.73 -12.45
N ARG A 190 -2.11 7.35 -12.19
CA ARG A 190 -2.84 7.22 -10.94
C ARG A 190 -4.04 6.32 -11.17
N ASP A 191 -4.15 5.25 -10.40
CA ASP A 191 -5.27 4.32 -10.48
C ASP A 191 -6.55 4.89 -9.83
N GLY A 192 -7.66 4.13 -9.92
CA GLY A 192 -8.95 4.49 -9.33
C GLY A 192 -8.93 4.53 -7.79
N ASP A 193 -7.91 3.96 -7.15
CA ASP A 193 -7.69 3.95 -5.71
C ASP A 193 -6.82 5.11 -5.24
N GLY A 194 -6.39 5.96 -6.18
CA GLY A 194 -5.55 7.11 -5.92
C GLY A 194 -4.07 6.78 -5.73
N LYS A 195 -3.66 5.56 -6.03
CA LYS A 195 -2.28 5.12 -5.93
C LYS A 195 -1.53 5.47 -7.20
N TRP A 196 -0.31 6.00 -7.04
CA TRP A 196 0.62 6.21 -8.14
C TRP A 196 1.31 4.91 -8.51
N ILE A 197 1.17 4.52 -9.77
CA ILE A 197 1.78 3.32 -10.35
C ILE A 197 2.78 3.76 -11.40
N ARG A 198 3.98 3.21 -11.31
CA ARG A 198 5.02 3.38 -12.32
C ARG A 198 4.92 2.24 -13.33
N ASP A 199 4.48 2.56 -14.55
CA ASP A 199 4.35 1.59 -15.65
C ASP A 199 5.70 1.16 -16.22
N ARG A 200 6.62 2.13 -16.32
CA ARG A 200 7.94 1.94 -16.91
C ARG A 200 8.91 2.99 -16.37
N PHE A 201 10.18 2.64 -16.29
CA PHE A 201 11.27 3.58 -16.08
C PHE A 201 12.32 3.36 -17.16
N THR A 202 12.65 4.41 -17.93
CA THR A 202 13.67 4.37 -18.99
C THR A 202 14.89 5.12 -18.50
N ILE A 203 16.02 4.41 -18.41
CA ILE A 203 17.31 4.96 -17.96
C ILE A 203 17.95 5.67 -19.15
N HIS A 204 18.33 6.93 -18.96
CA HIS A 204 19.06 7.73 -19.94
C HIS A 204 20.52 7.94 -19.54
N ASN A 205 20.81 7.88 -18.25
CA ASN A 205 22.14 8.02 -17.69
C ASN A 205 22.23 7.29 -16.37
N PHE A 206 23.43 7.03 -15.89
CA PHE A 206 23.64 6.54 -14.52
C PHE A 206 24.96 7.03 -13.96
N LYS A 207 25.08 6.98 -12.64
CA LYS A 207 26.34 7.22 -11.94
C LYS A 207 26.51 6.22 -10.80
N LYS A 208 27.75 5.77 -10.63
CA LYS A 208 28.12 4.93 -9.49
C LYS A 208 28.03 5.75 -8.21
N LEU A 209 27.33 5.23 -7.22
CA LEU A 209 27.29 5.81 -5.89
C LEU A 209 28.52 5.38 -5.11
N LYS A 210 29.09 6.32 -4.36
CA LYS A 210 30.20 6.01 -3.46
C LYS A 210 29.61 5.42 -2.19
N ASP A 211 30.15 4.28 -1.78
CA ASP A 211 29.87 3.75 -0.46
C ASP A 211 30.67 4.58 0.57
N VAL A 212 29.97 5.47 1.25
CA VAL A 212 30.55 6.37 2.24
C VAL A 212 30.05 5.97 3.62
N PRO A 213 30.92 5.62 4.55
CA PRO A 213 30.54 5.33 5.92
C PRO A 213 29.71 6.47 6.54
N LEU A 214 28.72 6.13 7.36
CA LEU A 214 27.78 7.10 7.94
C LEU A 214 28.52 8.23 8.70
N ASN A 215 29.57 7.92 9.44
CA ASN A 215 30.38 8.89 10.16
C ASN A 215 31.02 9.94 9.22
N GLU A 216 31.54 9.49 8.07
CA GLU A 216 32.11 10.39 7.07
C GLU A 216 31.02 11.23 6.38
N ALA A 217 29.88 10.64 6.08
CA ALA A 217 28.74 11.36 5.54
C ALA A 217 28.25 12.46 6.51
N LEU A 218 28.20 12.16 7.81
CA LEU A 218 27.84 13.13 8.85
C LEU A 218 28.87 14.26 8.98
N ILE A 219 30.17 13.97 8.88
CA ILE A 219 31.23 14.99 8.88
C ILE A 219 31.07 15.93 7.68
N ARG A 220 30.83 15.35 6.48
CA ARG A 220 30.61 16.15 5.27
C ARG A 220 29.33 16.99 5.36
N LEU A 221 28.26 16.44 5.93
CA LEU A 221 27.03 17.19 6.14
C LEU A 221 27.21 18.36 7.09
N ARG A 222 27.96 18.16 8.19
CA ARG A 222 28.28 19.23 9.16
C ARG A 222 29.20 20.30 8.60
N ALA A 223 30.01 19.97 7.60
CA ALA A 223 30.88 20.92 6.92
C ALA A 223 30.16 21.82 5.91
N ILE A 224 28.90 21.54 5.59
CA ILE A 224 28.09 22.39 4.68
C ILE A 224 27.79 23.70 5.43
N PRO A 225 28.19 24.85 4.88
CA PRO A 225 27.86 26.14 5.48
C PRO A 225 26.36 26.32 5.61
N SER A 226 25.88 26.48 6.81
CA SER A 226 24.47 26.70 7.09
C SER A 226 24.31 27.89 8.00
N LYS A 227 23.41 28.81 7.67
CA LYS A 227 23.04 29.94 8.53
C LYS A 227 22.01 29.58 9.59
N LEU A 228 21.59 28.32 9.67
CA LEU A 228 20.59 27.89 10.66
C LEU A 228 21.01 28.08 12.10
N HIS A 229 22.33 28.01 12.40
CA HIS A 229 22.86 28.25 13.75
C HIS A 229 22.89 29.73 14.16
N GLU A 230 22.71 30.65 13.19
CA GLU A 230 22.61 32.09 13.44
C GLU A 230 21.18 32.52 13.85
N LEU A 231 20.18 31.61 13.67
CA LEU A 231 18.80 31.87 13.99
C LEU A 231 18.50 31.58 15.46
N ALA A 232 17.68 32.42 16.09
CA ALA A 232 17.29 32.25 17.48
C ALA A 232 16.46 30.96 17.71
N ASP A 233 15.62 30.60 16.74
CA ASP A 233 14.89 29.32 16.71
C ASP A 233 14.86 28.74 15.29
N PRO A 234 15.88 27.93 14.92
CA PRO A 234 15.96 27.29 13.60
C PRO A 234 14.79 26.38 13.28
N LEU A 235 14.21 25.72 14.29
CA LEU A 235 13.11 24.79 14.09
C LEU A 235 11.77 25.50 13.82
N ALA A 236 11.55 26.64 14.45
CA ALA A 236 10.39 27.49 14.16
C ALA A 236 10.46 28.03 12.72
N GLU A 237 11.63 28.48 12.30
CA GLU A 237 11.84 28.99 10.92
C GLU A 237 11.62 27.91 9.87
N LEU A 238 12.16 26.71 10.08
CA LEU A 238 11.91 25.57 9.18
C LEU A 238 10.44 25.17 9.13
N ARG A 239 9.71 25.23 10.27
CA ARG A 239 8.26 25.01 10.30
C ARG A 239 7.49 26.07 9.52
N ASN A 240 7.87 27.34 9.67
CA ASN A 240 7.25 28.44 8.94
C ASN A 240 7.46 28.31 7.43
N LEU A 241 8.67 27.95 6.98
CA LEU A 241 8.96 27.68 5.56
C LEU A 241 8.12 26.50 5.02
N ARG A 242 7.98 25.43 5.81
CA ARG A 242 7.22 24.26 5.41
C ARG A 242 5.71 24.51 5.31
N HIS A 243 5.16 25.41 6.13
CA HIS A 243 3.74 25.74 6.16
C HIS A 243 3.36 26.99 5.35
N GLY A 244 4.32 27.55 4.61
CA GLY A 244 4.05 28.71 3.75
C GLY A 244 3.88 30.04 4.49
N ASN A 245 4.19 30.11 5.78
CA ASN A 245 4.14 31.33 6.59
C ASN A 245 5.48 32.11 6.58
N GLY A 246 6.39 31.79 5.66
CA GLY A 246 7.61 32.54 5.45
C GLY A 246 7.25 33.94 4.88
N ARG A 247 7.64 35.00 5.57
CA ARG A 247 7.58 36.36 5.02
C ARG A 247 8.46 36.41 3.77
N VAL A 248 7.84 36.83 2.65
CA VAL A 248 8.54 37.27 1.44
C VAL A 248 9.28 38.56 1.75
#